data_96cfa251b647b02a77b49e0286dbdb1a
#
_entry.id   96cfa251b647b02a77b49e0286dbdb1a
#
_cell.length_a   1.000
_cell.length_b   1.000
_cell.length_c   1.000
_cell.angle_alpha   90.00
_cell.angle_beta   90.00
_cell.angle_gamma   90.00
#
_symmetry.space_group_name_H-M   'P 1'
#
loop_
_entity.id
_entity.type
_entity.pdbx_description
1 polymer ?
#
loop_
_entity_poly.entity_id
_entity_poly.type
_entity_poly.pdbx_seq_one_letter_code
_entity_poly.pdbx_strand_id
1 'polypeptide(L)'
;LDNVAYARAYNSDHQSQLLIEAACMMAEQRFGLLIVDSATGLYRTDYSGRGELSARQMHLAKFMRALAKLGSTYGVACVITNQVVAKPDAASFGPQTAPIGGNIIAHASTTRLSLRKGRGENRICKIFDSPCLPEGEATFAIQGSGIGDATD
;
A
#
# COMPACT_ATOMS: atom_id res chain seq x y z
N LEU A 1 9.70 -0.43 21.09
CA LEU A 1 8.47 -0.32 20.25
C LEU A 1 7.27 0.29 21.01
N ASP A 2 7.54 1.01 22.10
CA ASP A 2 6.50 1.50 23.03
C ASP A 2 5.55 2.53 22.38
N ASN A 3 5.96 3.16 21.29
CA ASN A 3 5.18 4.12 20.52
C ASN A 3 4.56 3.54 19.22
N VAL A 4 4.44 2.22 19.13
CA VAL A 4 3.86 1.53 17.97
C VAL A 4 2.64 0.73 18.41
N ALA A 5 1.46 1.13 17.92
CA ALA A 5 0.26 0.31 17.99
C ALA A 5 0.25 -0.68 16.83
N TYR A 6 -0.09 -1.94 17.10
CA TYR A 6 -0.15 -3.00 16.10
C TYR A 6 -1.47 -3.74 16.18
N ALA A 7 -2.08 -4.00 15.03
CA ALA A 7 -3.25 -4.83 14.91
C ALA A 7 -3.16 -5.74 13.67
N ARG A 8 -3.76 -6.93 13.74
CA ARG A 8 -3.83 -7.87 12.63
C ARG A 8 -5.26 -7.97 12.13
N ALA A 9 -5.46 -7.68 10.85
CA ALA A 9 -6.74 -7.91 10.18
C ALA A 9 -6.85 -9.36 9.69
N TYR A 10 -8.03 -9.97 9.85
CA TYR A 10 -8.30 -11.36 9.46
C TYR A 10 -9.13 -11.46 8.18
N ASN A 11 -9.93 -10.44 7.88
CA ASN A 11 -10.72 -10.31 6.66
C ASN A 11 -10.89 -8.81 6.32
N SER A 12 -11.48 -8.52 5.17
CA SER A 12 -11.65 -7.15 4.68
C SER A 12 -12.60 -6.31 5.53
N ASP A 13 -13.63 -6.90 6.13
CA ASP A 13 -14.53 -6.21 7.05
C ASP A 13 -13.81 -5.84 8.35
N HIS A 14 -13.04 -6.78 8.91
CA HIS A 14 -12.22 -6.52 10.10
C HIS A 14 -11.14 -5.45 9.80
N GLN A 15 -10.54 -5.48 8.61
CA GLN A 15 -9.61 -4.41 8.18
C GLN A 15 -10.29 -3.02 8.20
N SER A 16 -11.53 -2.94 7.77
CA SER A 16 -12.31 -1.70 7.82
C SER A 16 -12.69 -1.29 9.24
N GLN A 17 -13.00 -2.26 10.11
CA GLN A 17 -13.29 -2.02 11.51
C GLN A 17 -12.08 -1.46 12.26
N LEU A 18 -10.88 -1.96 11.98
CA LEU A 18 -9.62 -1.47 12.58
C LEU A 18 -9.35 0.01 12.27
N LEU A 19 -9.86 0.57 11.16
CA LEU A 19 -9.76 2.01 10.91
C LEU A 19 -10.59 2.83 11.90
N ILE A 20 -11.72 2.29 12.37
CA ILE A 20 -12.56 2.95 13.38
C ILE A 20 -11.84 2.95 14.72
N GLU A 21 -11.23 1.83 15.08
CA GLU A 21 -10.45 1.70 16.31
C GLU A 21 -9.22 2.62 16.27
N ALA A 22 -8.52 2.69 15.13
CA ALA A 22 -7.43 3.63 14.92
C ALA A 22 -7.89 5.08 15.06
N ALA A 23 -9.07 5.44 14.57
CA ALA A 23 -9.64 6.77 14.74
C ALA A 23 -9.88 7.11 16.22
N CYS A 24 -10.38 6.17 17.01
CA CYS A 24 -10.54 6.36 18.46
C CYS A 24 -9.19 6.62 19.15
N MET A 25 -8.16 5.82 18.82
CA MET A 25 -6.82 6.03 19.37
C MET A 25 -6.23 7.38 18.95
N MET A 26 -6.41 7.79 17.70
CA MET A 26 -5.92 9.07 17.17
C MET A 26 -6.66 10.29 17.75
N ALA A 27 -7.87 10.11 18.25
CA ALA A 27 -8.59 11.15 18.98
C ALA A 27 -8.00 11.40 20.38
N GLU A 28 -7.41 10.39 21.00
CA GLU A 28 -6.83 10.46 22.33
C GLU A 28 -5.33 10.77 22.30
N GLN A 29 -4.61 10.32 21.27
CA GLN A 29 -3.15 10.44 21.16
C GLN A 29 -2.72 10.87 19.76
N ARG A 30 -1.59 11.57 19.68
CA ARG A 30 -1.02 11.99 18.38
C ARG A 30 -0.22 10.85 17.76
N PHE A 31 -0.57 10.52 16.52
CA PHE A 31 0.19 9.62 15.65
C PHE A 31 0.77 10.39 14.47
N GLY A 32 1.96 10.03 14.02
CA GLY A 32 2.59 10.63 12.85
C GLY A 32 2.43 9.78 11.58
N LEU A 33 2.18 8.47 11.74
CA LEU A 33 2.17 7.53 10.63
C LEU A 33 1.15 6.42 10.87
N LEU A 34 0.40 6.07 9.83
CA LEU A 34 -0.47 4.90 9.75
C LEU A 34 -0.02 4.03 8.57
N ILE A 35 0.27 2.77 8.83
CA ILE A 35 0.69 1.80 7.82
C ILE A 35 -0.36 0.71 7.68
N VAL A 36 -0.74 0.38 6.44
CA VAL A 36 -1.58 -0.79 6.12
C VAL A 36 -0.79 -1.74 5.22
N ASP A 37 -0.34 -2.85 5.78
CA ASP A 37 0.42 -3.88 5.08
C ASP A 37 -0.37 -5.21 5.05
N SER A 38 -0.99 -5.56 3.95
CA SER A 38 -1.20 -4.82 2.71
C SER A 38 -2.67 -4.43 2.55
N ALA A 39 -2.92 -3.31 1.87
CA ALA A 39 -4.30 -2.82 1.65
C ALA A 39 -5.17 -3.77 0.81
N THR A 40 -4.57 -4.62 -0.02
CA THR A 40 -5.28 -5.46 -1.00
C THR A 40 -5.20 -6.96 -0.71
N GLY A 41 -4.38 -7.39 0.24
CA GLY A 41 -4.12 -8.82 0.48
C GLY A 41 -5.38 -9.63 0.76
N LEU A 42 -6.20 -9.18 1.69
CA LEU A 42 -7.43 -9.86 2.13
C LEU A 42 -8.52 -9.89 1.05
N TYR A 43 -8.54 -8.91 0.14
CA TYR A 43 -9.52 -8.87 -0.95
C TYR A 43 -9.33 -9.98 -2.01
N ARG A 44 -8.22 -10.70 -1.99
CA ARG A 44 -8.00 -11.85 -2.88
C ARG A 44 -8.65 -13.11 -2.34
N THR A 45 -8.74 -13.25 -1.04
CA THR A 45 -9.33 -14.41 -0.36
C THR A 45 -10.82 -14.25 -0.12
N ASP A 46 -11.24 -13.07 0.29
CA ASP A 46 -12.64 -12.80 0.67
C ASP A 46 -13.59 -12.71 -0.53
N TYR A 47 -13.06 -12.37 -1.71
CA TYR A 47 -13.83 -12.20 -2.96
C TYR A 47 -13.24 -13.07 -4.07
N SER A 48 -13.43 -14.37 -3.99
CA SER A 48 -12.89 -15.34 -4.96
C SER A 48 -13.91 -15.79 -6.00
N GLY A 49 -15.21 -15.44 -5.83
CA GLY A 49 -16.31 -15.85 -6.68
C GLY A 49 -16.41 -15.09 -8.00
N ARG A 50 -16.90 -15.78 -9.04
CA ARG A 50 -17.28 -15.12 -10.30
C ARG A 50 -18.48 -14.20 -10.03
N GLY A 51 -18.36 -12.92 -10.36
CA GLY A 51 -19.39 -11.91 -10.12
C GLY A 51 -19.17 -11.04 -8.88
N GLU A 52 -18.24 -11.37 -7.99
CA GLU A 52 -17.95 -10.57 -6.80
C GLU A 52 -17.00 -9.37 -7.05
N LEU A 53 -16.54 -9.21 -8.30
CA LEU A 53 -15.61 -8.12 -8.65
C LEU A 53 -16.16 -6.74 -8.28
N SER A 54 -17.44 -6.50 -8.56
CA SER A 54 -18.09 -5.20 -8.26
C SER A 54 -18.17 -4.96 -6.74
N ALA A 55 -18.58 -5.97 -5.96
CA ALA A 55 -18.64 -5.89 -4.50
C ALA A 55 -17.25 -5.63 -3.91
N ARG A 56 -16.24 -6.36 -4.38
CA ARG A 56 -14.84 -6.16 -3.99
C ARG A 56 -14.36 -4.74 -4.28
N GLN A 57 -14.64 -4.22 -5.47
CA GLN A 57 -14.25 -2.88 -5.86
C GLN A 57 -14.95 -1.81 -5.01
N MET A 58 -16.24 -1.96 -4.75
CA MET A 58 -16.97 -1.02 -3.90
C MET A 58 -16.45 -1.02 -2.47
N HIS A 59 -16.18 -2.19 -1.90
CA HIS A 59 -15.64 -2.32 -0.54
C HIS A 59 -14.23 -1.70 -0.45
N LEU A 60 -13.35 -2.02 -1.39
CA LEU A 60 -12.02 -1.44 -1.44
C LEU A 60 -12.06 0.09 -1.59
N ALA A 61 -12.93 0.62 -2.45
CA ALA A 61 -13.10 2.06 -2.60
C ALA A 61 -13.59 2.74 -1.32
N LYS A 62 -14.51 2.08 -0.58
CA LYS A 62 -14.98 2.57 0.71
C LYS A 62 -13.85 2.60 1.74
N PHE A 63 -13.06 1.52 1.82
CA PHE A 63 -11.90 1.43 2.69
C PHE A 63 -10.87 2.53 2.40
N MET A 64 -10.50 2.72 1.13
CA MET A 64 -9.53 3.74 0.73
C MET A 64 -10.01 5.17 1.05
N ARG A 65 -11.30 5.46 0.85
CA ARG A 65 -11.88 6.76 1.25
C ARG A 65 -11.85 6.97 2.76
N ALA A 66 -12.16 5.93 3.55
CA ALA A 66 -12.12 6.00 5.00
C ALA A 66 -10.68 6.26 5.49
N LEU A 67 -9.69 5.58 4.91
CA LEU A 67 -8.27 5.76 5.21
C LEU A 67 -7.80 7.18 4.91
N ALA A 68 -8.13 7.70 3.72
CA ALA A 68 -7.77 9.06 3.33
C ALA A 68 -8.43 10.12 4.23
N LYS A 69 -9.71 9.91 4.60
CA LYS A 69 -10.42 10.78 5.53
C LYS A 69 -9.76 10.78 6.91
N LEU A 70 -9.36 9.61 7.40
CA LEU A 70 -8.67 9.48 8.68
C LEU A 70 -7.34 10.24 8.67
N GLY A 71 -6.53 10.05 7.64
CA GLY A 71 -5.27 10.77 7.45
C GLY A 71 -5.45 12.29 7.44
N SER A 72 -6.44 12.79 6.70
CA SER A 72 -6.73 14.24 6.64
C SER A 72 -7.33 14.80 7.93
N THR A 73 -8.16 14.03 8.63
CA THR A 73 -8.80 14.48 9.88
C THR A 73 -7.79 14.65 11.02
N TYR A 74 -6.85 13.71 11.12
CA TYR A 74 -5.87 13.70 12.23
C TYR A 74 -4.48 14.21 11.82
N GLY A 75 -4.28 14.60 10.55
CA GLY A 75 -2.98 15.04 10.06
C GLY A 75 -1.92 13.95 10.07
N VAL A 76 -2.31 12.70 9.80
CA VAL A 76 -1.45 11.51 9.86
C VAL A 76 -1.03 11.11 8.45
N ALA A 77 0.24 10.85 8.24
CA ALA A 77 0.73 10.26 6.99
C ALA A 77 0.24 8.81 6.85
N CYS A 78 -0.39 8.49 5.71
CA CYS A 78 -0.88 7.14 5.44
C CYS A 78 0.00 6.46 4.39
N VAL A 79 0.54 5.29 4.73
CA VAL A 79 1.31 4.44 3.82
C VAL A 79 0.59 3.11 3.66
N ILE A 80 0.38 2.69 2.43
CA ILE A 80 -0.16 1.36 2.11
C ILE A 80 0.84 0.58 1.28
N THR A 81 0.93 -0.71 1.52
CA THR A 81 1.59 -1.62 0.59
C THR A 81 0.57 -2.28 -0.32
N ASN A 82 0.98 -2.56 -1.54
CA ASN A 82 0.16 -3.24 -2.54
C ASN A 82 0.97 -4.35 -3.21
N GLN A 83 0.29 -5.36 -3.71
CA GLN A 83 0.89 -6.47 -4.44
C GLN A 83 0.81 -6.21 -5.95
N VAL A 84 1.66 -6.92 -6.69
CA VAL A 84 1.64 -6.95 -8.15
C VAL A 84 1.26 -8.33 -8.65
N VAL A 85 0.63 -8.39 -9.82
CA VAL A 85 0.33 -9.64 -10.54
C VAL A 85 1.05 -9.63 -11.87
N ALA A 86 1.49 -10.81 -12.31
CA ALA A 86 2.06 -10.98 -13.64
C ALA A 86 0.99 -10.70 -14.72
N LYS A 87 1.42 -10.06 -15.79
CA LYS A 87 0.65 -9.88 -17.02
C LYS A 87 1.17 -10.84 -18.07
N PRO A 88 0.57 -12.03 -18.25
CA PRO A 88 1.05 -13.03 -19.22
C PRO A 88 0.98 -12.52 -20.68
N ASP A 89 0.05 -11.59 -20.96
CA ASP A 89 -0.18 -11.05 -22.30
C ASP A 89 0.60 -9.75 -22.59
N ALA A 90 1.48 -9.32 -21.67
CA ALA A 90 2.33 -8.17 -21.95
C ALA A 90 3.31 -8.55 -23.07
N ALA A 91 3.19 -7.87 -24.22
CA ALA A 91 4.18 -7.96 -25.29
C ALA A 91 5.58 -7.77 -24.70
N SER A 92 6.58 -8.43 -25.27
CA SER A 92 7.94 -8.57 -24.73
C SER A 92 8.64 -7.26 -24.31
N PHE A 93 8.06 -6.12 -24.59
CA PHE A 93 8.59 -4.77 -24.33
C PHE A 93 7.79 -3.98 -23.26
N GLY A 94 6.70 -4.52 -22.68
CA GLY A 94 5.88 -3.85 -21.66
C GLY A 94 6.19 -4.31 -20.24
N PRO A 95 5.70 -3.58 -19.22
CA PRO A 95 5.84 -4.02 -17.83
C PRO A 95 5.12 -5.34 -17.62
N GLN A 96 5.88 -6.36 -17.23
CA GLN A 96 5.40 -7.74 -17.03
C GLN A 96 4.49 -7.91 -15.81
N THR A 97 4.36 -6.89 -14.99
CA THR A 97 3.54 -6.89 -13.77
C THR A 97 2.63 -5.67 -13.71
N ALA A 98 1.48 -5.83 -13.07
CA ALA A 98 0.57 -4.73 -12.77
C ALA A 98 0.20 -4.72 -11.28
N PRO A 99 0.03 -3.54 -10.66
CA PRO A 99 -0.46 -3.44 -9.30
C PRO A 99 -1.90 -3.94 -9.21
N ILE A 100 -2.22 -4.60 -8.11
CA ILE A 100 -3.59 -5.03 -7.78
C ILE A 100 -4.43 -3.82 -7.39
N GLY A 101 -5.75 -3.91 -7.54
CA GLY A 101 -6.71 -2.86 -7.15
C GLY A 101 -7.03 -1.84 -8.26
N GLY A 102 -6.34 -1.94 -9.40
CA GLY A 102 -6.66 -1.17 -10.60
C GLY A 102 -6.79 0.34 -10.34
N ASN A 103 -7.79 0.95 -10.98
CA ASN A 103 -8.02 2.40 -10.90
C ASN A 103 -8.39 2.87 -9.48
N ILE A 104 -8.99 2.03 -8.64
CA ILE A 104 -9.38 2.43 -7.27
C ILE A 104 -8.15 2.83 -6.45
N ILE A 105 -7.15 1.98 -6.42
CA ILE A 105 -5.89 2.27 -5.71
C ILE A 105 -5.15 3.42 -6.40
N ALA A 106 -5.11 3.43 -7.73
CA ALA A 106 -4.44 4.47 -8.49
C ALA A 106 -4.98 5.88 -8.17
N HIS A 107 -6.31 6.03 -8.15
CA HIS A 107 -6.95 7.32 -7.87
C HIS A 107 -6.98 7.70 -6.38
N ALA A 108 -6.95 6.71 -5.49
CA ALA A 108 -6.95 6.97 -4.05
C ALA A 108 -5.54 7.28 -3.49
N SER A 109 -4.49 6.95 -4.23
CA SER A 109 -3.10 7.17 -3.83
C SER A 109 -2.58 8.49 -4.40
N THR A 110 -1.88 9.27 -3.57
CA THR A 110 -1.26 10.54 -4.00
C THR A 110 0.09 10.27 -4.67
N THR A 111 1.00 9.61 -3.98
CA THR A 111 2.30 9.22 -4.52
C THR A 111 2.43 7.71 -4.53
N ARG A 112 2.88 7.17 -5.64
CA ARG A 112 3.03 5.73 -5.84
C ARG A 112 4.48 5.39 -6.12
N LEU A 113 5.02 4.48 -5.31
CA LEU A 113 6.38 4.00 -5.42
C LEU A 113 6.37 2.55 -5.94
N SER A 114 7.29 2.24 -6.80
CA SER A 114 7.55 0.88 -7.28
C SER A 114 8.87 0.40 -6.70
N LEU A 115 8.84 -0.76 -6.04
CA LEU A 115 10.02 -1.42 -5.50
C LEU A 115 10.35 -2.64 -6.35
N ARG A 116 11.63 -2.75 -6.77
CA ARG A 116 12.11 -3.92 -7.51
C ARG A 116 13.44 -4.41 -6.98
N LYS A 117 13.71 -5.68 -7.17
CA LYS A 117 15.00 -6.27 -6.82
C LYS A 117 16.08 -5.73 -7.74
N GLY A 118 17.19 -5.29 -7.15
CA GLY A 118 18.43 -4.96 -7.84
C GLY A 118 19.42 -6.12 -7.78
N ARG A 119 20.71 -5.83 -7.94
CA ARG A 119 21.80 -6.80 -7.84
C ARG A 119 22.09 -7.06 -6.35
N GLY A 120 22.27 -8.33 -5.97
CA GLY A 120 22.59 -8.72 -4.59
C GLY A 120 21.54 -8.22 -3.58
N GLU A 121 22.01 -7.51 -2.58
CA GLU A 121 21.19 -6.93 -1.51
C GLU A 121 20.53 -5.61 -1.91
N ASN A 122 20.87 -5.05 -3.08
CA ASN A 122 20.32 -3.79 -3.54
C ASN A 122 18.86 -3.90 -3.97
N ARG A 123 18.14 -2.84 -3.73
CA ARG A 123 16.74 -2.63 -4.14
C ARG A 123 16.61 -1.28 -4.81
N ILE A 124 15.74 -1.18 -5.76
CA ILE A 124 15.49 0.05 -6.51
C ILE A 124 14.08 0.51 -6.20
N CYS A 125 13.97 1.74 -5.72
CA CYS A 125 12.73 2.45 -5.49
C CYS A 125 12.54 3.48 -6.59
N LYS A 126 11.45 3.40 -7.34
CA LYS A 126 11.12 4.35 -8.40
C LYS A 126 9.81 5.06 -8.06
N ILE A 127 9.75 6.38 -8.28
CA ILE A 127 8.49 7.12 -8.31
C ILE A 127 7.74 6.69 -9.56
N PHE A 128 6.62 6.01 -9.37
CA PHE A 128 5.80 5.48 -10.44
C PHE A 128 4.73 6.48 -10.88
N ASP A 129 4.21 7.26 -9.92
CA ASP A 129 3.18 8.28 -10.13
C ASP A 129 3.19 9.26 -8.97
N SER A 130 3.15 10.56 -9.26
CA SER A 130 3.05 11.62 -8.24
C SER A 130 2.58 12.92 -8.88
N PRO A 131 1.69 13.70 -8.22
CA PRO A 131 1.24 14.98 -8.72
C PRO A 131 2.27 16.10 -8.52
N CYS A 132 3.27 15.91 -7.65
CA CYS A 132 4.20 16.96 -7.23
C CYS A 132 5.69 16.57 -7.29
N LEU A 133 6.01 15.30 -7.49
CA LEU A 133 7.38 14.81 -7.59
C LEU A 133 7.70 14.38 -9.02
N PRO A 134 8.85 14.74 -9.57
CA PRO A 134 9.28 14.25 -10.89
C PRO A 134 9.56 12.74 -10.84
N GLU A 135 9.54 12.10 -12.01
CA GLU A 135 10.05 10.73 -12.13
C GLU A 135 11.50 10.66 -11.67
N GLY A 136 11.79 9.66 -10.86
CA GLY A 136 13.15 9.42 -10.35
C GLY A 136 13.24 8.05 -9.72
N GLU A 137 14.46 7.54 -9.61
CA GLU A 137 14.73 6.30 -8.90
C GLU A 137 15.94 6.43 -7.99
N ALA A 138 15.92 5.68 -6.89
CA ALA A 138 17.03 5.58 -5.95
C ALA A 138 17.29 4.11 -5.62
N THR A 139 18.55 3.79 -5.40
CA THR A 139 18.97 2.46 -4.97
C THR A 139 19.32 2.47 -3.49
N PHE A 140 18.88 1.45 -2.78
CA PHE A 140 19.19 1.20 -1.36
C PHE A 140 19.51 -0.27 -1.15
N ALA A 141 20.14 -0.62 -0.05
CA ALA A 141 20.45 -2.01 0.29
C ALA A 141 19.67 -2.48 1.52
N ILE A 142 19.34 -3.78 1.55
CA ILE A 142 18.80 -4.47 2.73
C ILE A 142 19.97 -5.21 3.38
N GLN A 143 20.36 -4.78 4.56
CA GLN A 143 21.50 -5.26 5.32
C GLN A 143 21.04 -5.87 6.65
N GLY A 144 21.92 -6.60 7.34
CA GLY A 144 21.62 -7.15 8.66
C GLY A 144 21.26 -6.10 9.72
N SER A 145 21.76 -4.87 9.55
CA SER A 145 21.43 -3.70 10.40
C SER A 145 20.15 -2.99 10.00
N GLY A 146 19.52 -3.37 8.88
CA GLY A 146 18.33 -2.71 8.33
C GLY A 146 18.53 -2.19 6.91
N ILE A 147 17.89 -1.06 6.61
CA ILE A 147 18.04 -0.38 5.32
C ILE A 147 19.25 0.55 5.38
N GLY A 148 20.09 0.47 4.35
CA GLY A 148 21.28 1.30 4.20
C GLY A 148 21.51 1.75 2.78
N ASP A 149 22.63 2.45 2.56
CA ASP A 149 23.03 2.89 1.23
C ASP A 149 23.35 1.70 0.31
N ALA A 150 23.21 1.92 -0.99
CA ALA A 150 23.53 0.91 -1.98
C ALA A 150 24.99 0.44 -1.84
N THR A 151 25.19 -0.87 -1.96
CA THR A 151 26.52 -1.47 -2.01
C THR A 151 26.91 -1.69 -3.46
N ASP A 152 28.16 -1.34 -3.80
CA ASP A 152 28.77 -1.53 -5.12
C ASP A 152 28.89 -3.00 -5.55
#